data_172208e0cc86d30086fcae704d73ff88
#
_entry.id   172208e0cc86d30086fcae704d73ff88
#
_cell.length_a   1.000
_cell.length_b   1.000
_cell.length_c   1.000
_cell.angle_alpha   90.00
_cell.angle_beta   90.00
_cell.angle_gamma   90.00
#
_symmetry.space_group_name_H-M   'P 1'
#
loop_
_entity.id
_entity.type
_entity.pdbx_description
1 polymer ?
#
loop_
_entity_poly.entity_id
_entity_poly.type
_entity_poly.pdbx_seq_one_letter_code
_entity_poly.pdbx_strand_id
1 'polypeptide(L)'
;MPTADQKSGACKATFLLLVLTAERKNMNSFMSWVGGKKNLRDEVLARFPPYYERYIEVFGGAGWVLFHKPPGMDFEVYNDFNGNLSNLYRCVRDKPNKLKYKLRYVLNSREDFDRIALLHKRGIFEKLCDADRASKFYQLIRYSYASGLDSFGSQPHSRNIMKKDHIKHLSCLX
;
A
#
# COMPACT_ATOMS: atom_id res chain seq x y z
N MET A 1 16.76 -34.92 -19.36
CA MET A 1 16.18 -33.64 -19.83
C MET A 1 14.96 -33.31 -18.91
N PRO A 2 15.04 -32.28 -18.11
CA PRO A 2 13.89 -31.94 -17.25
C PRO A 2 12.83 -31.19 -18.04
N THR A 3 11.59 -31.57 -17.82
CA THR A 3 10.40 -31.07 -18.51
C THR A 3 10.05 -29.62 -18.12
N ALA A 4 9.43 -28.91 -19.04
CA ALA A 4 9.23 -27.45 -19.03
C ALA A 4 8.22 -26.90 -18.00
N ASP A 5 7.70 -27.74 -17.09
CA ASP A 5 6.53 -27.34 -16.29
C ASP A 5 6.82 -26.86 -14.85
N GLN A 6 8.09 -26.71 -14.49
CA GLN A 6 8.44 -26.28 -13.12
C GLN A 6 8.80 -24.79 -12.96
N LYS A 7 8.62 -23.99 -14.00
CA LYS A 7 9.05 -22.57 -13.94
C LYS A 7 7.95 -21.55 -13.61
N SER A 8 6.71 -21.97 -13.41
CA SER A 8 5.63 -20.98 -13.23
C SER A 8 5.36 -20.55 -11.80
N GLY A 9 5.89 -21.28 -10.81
CA GLY A 9 5.61 -20.99 -9.39
C GLY A 9 6.54 -19.98 -8.72
N ALA A 10 7.72 -19.78 -9.26
CA ALA A 10 8.73 -18.95 -8.60
C ALA A 10 8.64 -17.45 -8.92
N CYS A 11 7.84 -17.07 -9.90
CA CYS A 11 7.86 -15.70 -10.42
C CYS A 11 7.02 -14.69 -9.64
N LYS A 12 6.14 -15.13 -8.75
CA LYS A 12 5.18 -14.22 -8.10
C LYS A 12 5.69 -13.56 -6.82
N ALA A 13 6.69 -14.14 -6.18
CA ALA A 13 7.25 -13.60 -4.94
C ALA A 13 8.48 -12.70 -5.12
N THR A 14 9.16 -12.81 -6.24
CA THR A 14 10.48 -12.20 -6.46
C THR A 14 10.44 -10.74 -6.91
N PHE A 15 9.28 -10.20 -7.23
CA PHE A 15 9.21 -8.96 -8.00
C PHE A 15 9.00 -7.67 -7.19
N LEU A 16 8.81 -7.73 -5.89
CA LEU A 16 8.80 -6.50 -5.10
C LEU A 16 10.23 -5.92 -4.95
N LEU A 17 11.23 -6.71 -5.31
CA LEU A 17 12.63 -6.42 -5.06
C LEU A 17 13.26 -5.39 -6.01
N LEU A 18 12.79 -5.28 -7.24
CA LEU A 18 13.56 -4.62 -8.30
C LEU A 18 13.32 -3.12 -8.47
N VAL A 19 12.24 -2.59 -7.92
CA VAL A 19 11.87 -1.19 -8.20
C VAL A 19 12.36 -0.23 -7.11
N LEU A 20 12.88 -0.75 -6.01
CA LEU A 20 13.03 0.05 -4.81
C LEU A 20 14.50 0.36 -4.44
N THR A 21 15.47 -0.04 -5.26
CA THR A 21 16.88 0.04 -4.83
C THR A 21 17.57 1.39 -5.01
N ALA A 22 17.05 2.27 -5.87
CA ALA A 22 17.82 3.48 -6.24
C ALA A 22 17.47 4.75 -5.46
N GLU A 23 16.26 4.89 -4.92
CA GLU A 23 15.81 6.17 -4.35
C GLU A 23 15.08 6.09 -3.00
N ARG A 24 15.26 5.01 -2.26
CA ARG A 24 14.55 4.81 -0.98
C ARG A 24 15.12 5.58 0.22
N LYS A 25 15.93 6.58 0.02
CA LYS A 25 16.46 7.31 1.17
C LYS A 25 15.31 8.03 1.90
N ASN A 26 14.91 7.47 3.05
CA ASN A 26 13.89 8.05 3.95
C ASN A 26 12.49 8.17 3.35
N MET A 27 12.07 7.17 2.59
CA MET A 27 10.72 7.17 2.04
C MET A 27 9.68 6.89 3.14
N ASN A 28 8.60 7.65 3.13
CA ASN A 28 7.47 7.45 4.04
C ASN A 28 6.37 6.65 3.36
N SER A 29 5.57 5.95 4.16
CA SER A 29 4.36 5.32 3.63
C SER A 29 3.45 6.37 2.97
N PHE A 30 2.83 6.01 1.85
CA PHE A 30 1.89 6.89 1.13
C PHE A 30 0.51 6.96 1.79
N MET A 31 0.29 6.19 2.87
CA MET A 31 -0.99 6.17 3.57
C MET A 31 -0.78 6.01 5.07
N SER A 32 -1.81 6.37 5.84
CA SER A 32 -1.91 6.03 7.26
C SER A 32 -2.72 4.73 7.40
N TRP A 33 -2.49 4.02 8.50
CA TRP A 33 -3.20 2.79 8.82
C TRP A 33 -3.26 2.63 10.33
N VAL A 34 -4.39 2.12 10.83
CA VAL A 34 -4.57 1.88 12.27
C VAL A 34 -3.49 0.91 12.76
N GLY A 35 -2.84 1.23 13.86
CA GLY A 35 -1.71 0.44 14.36
C GLY A 35 -0.42 0.60 13.60
N GLY A 36 -0.35 1.57 12.69
CA GLY A 36 0.85 1.82 11.88
C GLY A 36 2.07 2.19 12.73
N LYS A 37 3.22 1.61 12.40
CA LYS A 37 4.48 1.70 13.16
C LYS A 37 5.26 2.99 12.87
N LYS A 38 4.58 4.09 12.48
CA LYS A 38 5.26 5.33 12.10
C LYS A 38 6.21 5.84 13.20
N ASN A 39 5.72 5.87 14.44
CA ASN A 39 6.49 6.41 15.57
C ASN A 39 7.53 5.42 16.13
N LEU A 40 7.39 4.14 15.78
CA LEU A 40 8.28 3.09 16.27
C LEU A 40 9.32 2.66 15.23
N ARG A 41 9.19 3.13 14.00
CA ARG A 41 9.99 2.64 12.86
C ARG A 41 11.50 2.79 13.10
N ASP A 42 11.92 3.94 13.64
CA ASP A 42 13.33 4.23 13.87
C ASP A 42 13.89 3.33 14.97
N GLU A 43 13.09 3.12 16.02
CA GLU A 43 13.44 2.23 17.12
C GLU A 43 13.52 0.78 16.68
N VAL A 44 12.62 0.35 15.81
CA VAL A 44 12.62 -0.99 15.22
C VAL A 44 13.87 -1.17 14.34
N LEU A 45 14.17 -0.18 13.50
CA LEU A 45 15.34 -0.25 12.59
C LEU A 45 16.66 -0.27 13.37
N ALA A 46 16.75 0.48 14.48
CA ALA A 46 17.93 0.49 15.34
C ALA A 46 18.27 -0.87 15.94
N ARG A 47 17.29 -1.78 15.99
CA ARG A 47 17.46 -3.14 16.51
C ARG A 47 17.68 -4.20 15.45
N PHE A 48 17.74 -3.79 14.18
CA PHE A 48 18.04 -4.76 13.10
C PHE A 48 19.46 -5.29 13.27
N PRO A 49 19.69 -6.56 12.99
CA PRO A 49 21.06 -7.07 12.93
C PRO A 49 21.84 -6.35 11.81
N PRO A 50 23.16 -6.22 11.94
CA PRO A 50 23.96 -5.51 10.94
C PRO A 50 23.95 -6.20 9.57
N TYR A 51 23.61 -7.48 9.53
CA TYR A 51 23.51 -8.25 8.29
C TYR A 51 22.31 -9.20 8.36
N TYR A 52 21.51 -9.25 7.30
CA TYR A 52 20.41 -10.20 7.13
C TYR A 52 20.15 -10.41 5.63
N GLU A 53 19.73 -11.60 5.29
CA GLU A 53 19.42 -11.97 3.90
C GLU A 53 17.94 -11.76 3.55
N ARG A 54 17.09 -11.71 4.56
CA ARG A 54 15.63 -11.62 4.38
C ARG A 54 15.02 -10.62 5.35
N TYR A 55 14.11 -9.84 4.84
CA TYR A 55 13.23 -8.99 5.65
C TYR A 55 11.79 -9.40 5.40
N ILE A 56 11.08 -9.78 6.46
CA ILE A 56 9.68 -10.20 6.35
C ILE A 56 8.83 -9.33 7.28
N GLU A 57 7.97 -8.50 6.72
CA GLU A 57 7.01 -7.70 7.49
C GLU A 57 5.68 -8.45 7.53
N VAL A 58 5.42 -9.20 8.60
CA VAL A 58 4.29 -10.14 8.75
C VAL A 58 2.96 -9.39 8.88
N PHE A 59 2.94 -8.27 9.60
CA PHE A 59 1.78 -7.40 9.78
C PHE A 59 2.14 -6.02 9.22
N GLY A 60 2.16 -5.94 7.90
CA GLY A 60 2.72 -4.80 7.20
C GLY A 60 1.93 -3.50 7.35
N GLY A 61 0.60 -3.59 7.34
CA GLY A 61 -0.25 -2.39 7.41
C GLY A 61 0.16 -1.35 6.38
N ALA A 62 0.52 -0.15 6.84
CA ALA A 62 0.99 0.92 5.96
C ALA A 62 2.47 0.77 5.54
N GLY A 63 3.17 -0.31 5.94
CA GLY A 63 4.55 -0.56 5.50
C GLY A 63 5.57 0.45 6.02
N TRP A 64 5.34 1.03 7.20
CA TRP A 64 6.21 2.10 7.70
C TRP A 64 7.66 1.68 7.87
N VAL A 65 7.92 0.47 8.33
CA VAL A 65 9.29 -0.04 8.50
C VAL A 65 9.88 -0.42 7.14
N LEU A 66 9.12 -1.15 6.33
CA LEU A 66 9.53 -1.57 4.98
C LEU A 66 10.00 -0.39 4.12
N PHE A 67 9.21 0.69 4.08
CA PHE A 67 9.54 1.85 3.24
C PHE A 67 10.65 2.72 3.83
N HIS A 68 10.85 2.66 5.15
CA HIS A 68 11.83 3.52 5.81
C HIS A 68 13.20 2.84 5.96
N LYS A 69 13.25 1.51 5.95
CA LYS A 69 14.53 0.80 6.06
C LYS A 69 15.44 1.16 4.87
N PRO A 70 16.76 1.19 5.08
CA PRO A 70 17.68 1.42 3.97
C PRO A 70 17.47 0.38 2.87
N PRO A 71 17.62 0.77 1.60
CA PRO A 71 17.59 -0.21 0.51
C PRO A 71 18.77 -1.17 0.64
N GLY A 72 18.52 -2.43 0.39
CA GLY A 72 19.51 -3.49 0.49
C GLY A 72 19.30 -4.52 -0.59
N MET A 73 20.18 -5.52 -0.60
CA MET A 73 20.08 -6.68 -1.49
C MET A 73 19.25 -7.80 -0.87
N ASP A 74 18.67 -7.56 0.29
CA ASP A 74 17.87 -8.53 1.02
C ASP A 74 16.55 -8.86 0.30
N PHE A 75 16.10 -10.08 0.47
CA PHE A 75 14.80 -10.51 -0.03
C PHE A 75 13.71 -9.94 0.86
N GLU A 76 12.81 -9.16 0.30
CA GLU A 76 11.75 -8.47 1.05
C GLU A 76 10.40 -9.12 0.84
N VAL A 77 9.68 -9.35 1.94
CA VAL A 77 8.30 -9.86 1.90
C VAL A 77 7.40 -8.90 2.69
N TYR A 78 6.40 -8.37 2.02
CA TYR A 78 5.30 -7.68 2.67
C TYR A 78 4.13 -8.64 2.79
N ASN A 79 3.62 -8.81 4.00
CA ASN A 79 2.42 -9.59 4.27
C ASN A 79 1.46 -8.81 5.16
N ASP A 80 0.18 -8.95 4.91
CA ASP A 80 -0.88 -8.45 5.79
C ASP A 80 -2.11 -9.32 5.63
N PHE A 81 -2.82 -9.53 6.73
CA PHE A 81 -4.08 -10.28 6.75
C PHE A 81 -5.15 -9.61 5.89
N ASN A 82 -5.12 -8.28 5.79
CA ASN A 82 -6.12 -7.53 5.03
C ASN A 82 -5.84 -7.61 3.53
N GLY A 83 -6.60 -8.42 2.83
CA GLY A 83 -6.46 -8.62 1.38
C GLY A 83 -6.68 -7.36 0.56
N ASN A 84 -7.36 -6.34 1.08
CA ASN A 84 -7.52 -5.04 0.39
C ASN A 84 -6.22 -4.25 0.43
N LEU A 85 -5.44 -4.33 1.53
CA LEU A 85 -4.10 -3.75 1.60
C LEU A 85 -3.18 -4.40 0.58
N SER A 86 -3.12 -5.74 0.59
CA SER A 86 -2.29 -6.49 -0.35
C SER A 86 -2.65 -6.17 -1.80
N ASN A 87 -3.95 -6.06 -2.10
CA ASN A 87 -4.41 -5.67 -3.44
C ASN A 87 -3.99 -4.24 -3.79
N LEU A 88 -4.09 -3.31 -2.84
CA LEU A 88 -3.68 -1.92 -3.06
C LEU A 88 -2.18 -1.85 -3.39
N TYR A 89 -1.33 -2.55 -2.61
CA TYR A 89 0.11 -2.57 -2.88
C TYR A 89 0.44 -3.23 -4.22
N ARG A 90 -0.25 -4.32 -4.58
CA ARG A 90 -0.08 -4.93 -5.92
C ARG A 90 -0.46 -3.95 -7.02
N CYS A 91 -1.55 -3.20 -6.85
CA CYS A 91 -1.96 -2.22 -7.86
C CYS A 91 -0.98 -1.06 -7.97
N VAL A 92 -0.41 -0.62 -6.86
CA VAL A 92 0.64 0.42 -6.88
C VAL A 92 1.87 -0.08 -7.66
N ARG A 93 2.26 -1.34 -7.44
CA ARG A 93 3.41 -1.95 -8.12
C ARG A 93 3.13 -2.23 -9.61
N ASP A 94 2.01 -2.90 -9.90
CA ASP A 94 1.79 -3.53 -11.23
C ASP A 94 0.91 -2.69 -12.15
N LYS A 95 0.05 -1.83 -11.60
CA LYS A 95 -0.97 -1.10 -12.35
C LYS A 95 -1.04 0.37 -11.92
N PRO A 96 0.11 1.07 -11.72
CA PRO A 96 0.11 2.41 -11.14
C PRO A 96 -0.69 3.42 -11.99
N ASN A 97 -0.55 3.39 -13.29
CA ASN A 97 -1.26 4.31 -14.19
C ASN A 97 -2.78 4.11 -14.14
N LYS A 98 -3.22 2.86 -14.07
CA LYS A 98 -4.65 2.53 -13.95
C LYS A 98 -5.20 3.01 -12.60
N LEU A 99 -4.45 2.81 -11.52
CA LEU A 99 -4.83 3.31 -10.20
C LEU A 99 -4.89 4.84 -10.16
N LYS A 100 -3.86 5.52 -10.70
CA LYS A 100 -3.85 6.99 -10.82
C LYS A 100 -5.06 7.50 -11.60
N TYR A 101 -5.38 6.88 -12.72
CA TYR A 101 -6.54 7.24 -13.53
C TYR A 101 -7.84 7.15 -12.72
N LYS A 102 -8.02 6.06 -11.95
CA LYS A 102 -9.22 5.86 -11.11
C LYS A 102 -9.32 6.89 -9.97
N LEU A 103 -8.18 7.42 -9.50
CA LEU A 103 -8.15 8.40 -8.40
C LEU A 103 -8.18 9.85 -8.90
N ARG A 104 -8.14 10.07 -10.21
CA ARG A 104 -7.89 11.38 -10.83
C ARG A 104 -8.93 12.44 -10.47
N TYR A 105 -10.20 12.07 -10.40
CA TYR A 105 -11.31 13.02 -10.20
C TYR A 105 -12.19 12.63 -9.01
N VAL A 106 -11.58 12.05 -7.99
CA VAL A 106 -12.33 11.64 -6.80
C VAL A 106 -12.69 12.86 -5.98
N LEU A 107 -13.97 13.00 -5.67
CA LEU A 107 -14.48 14.07 -4.79
C LEU A 107 -14.39 13.66 -3.32
N ASN A 108 -14.07 14.62 -2.47
CA ASN A 108 -14.13 14.43 -1.02
C ASN A 108 -15.56 14.65 -0.56
N SER A 109 -16.39 13.63 -0.69
CA SER A 109 -17.83 13.67 -0.43
C SER A 109 -18.19 12.64 0.65
N ARG A 110 -19.00 13.07 1.61
CA ARG A 110 -19.56 12.15 2.62
C ARG A 110 -20.42 11.07 1.96
N GLU A 111 -21.24 11.45 0.99
CA GLU A 111 -22.09 10.51 0.26
C GLU A 111 -21.26 9.41 -0.42
N ASP A 112 -20.19 9.80 -1.12
CA ASP A 112 -19.29 8.82 -1.75
C ASP A 112 -18.60 7.93 -0.72
N PHE A 113 -18.17 8.52 0.40
CA PHE A 113 -17.57 7.76 1.49
C PHE A 113 -18.56 6.71 2.02
N ASP A 114 -19.79 7.12 2.36
CA ASP A 114 -20.80 6.22 2.92
C ASP A 114 -21.14 5.08 1.95
N ARG A 115 -21.24 5.41 0.65
CA ARG A 115 -21.46 4.41 -0.40
C ARG A 115 -20.31 3.41 -0.47
N ILE A 116 -19.07 3.88 -0.43
CA ILE A 116 -17.88 3.00 -0.49
C ILE A 116 -17.77 2.15 0.79
N ALA A 117 -18.04 2.75 1.96
CA ALA A 117 -18.02 2.05 3.24
C ALA A 117 -19.05 0.92 3.26
N LEU A 118 -20.25 1.17 2.72
CA LEU A 118 -21.30 0.15 2.61
C LEU A 118 -20.86 -1.01 1.71
N LEU A 119 -20.24 -0.72 0.56
CA LEU A 119 -19.70 -1.77 -0.33
C LEU A 119 -18.64 -2.61 0.39
N HIS A 120 -17.79 -1.95 1.18
CA HIS A 120 -16.76 -2.64 1.95
C HIS A 120 -17.38 -3.57 3.01
N LYS A 121 -18.33 -3.05 3.80
CA LYS A 121 -19.03 -3.81 4.85
C LYS A 121 -19.78 -5.04 4.30
N ARG A 122 -20.30 -4.94 3.08
CA ARG A 122 -21.01 -6.04 2.40
C ARG A 122 -20.09 -7.03 1.69
N GLY A 123 -18.76 -6.87 1.80
CA GLY A 123 -17.81 -7.78 1.13
C GLY A 123 -17.80 -7.68 -0.39
N ILE A 124 -18.36 -6.59 -0.95
CA ILE A 124 -18.46 -6.44 -2.41
C ILE A 124 -17.11 -6.12 -3.04
N PHE A 125 -16.17 -5.60 -2.25
CA PHE A 125 -14.83 -5.25 -2.74
C PHE A 125 -14.14 -6.42 -3.44
N GLU A 126 -14.35 -7.63 -2.96
CA GLU A 126 -13.70 -8.82 -3.51
C GLU A 126 -14.20 -9.18 -4.92
N LYS A 127 -15.39 -8.68 -5.29
CA LYS A 127 -15.99 -8.89 -6.62
C LYS A 127 -15.57 -7.81 -7.63
N LEU A 128 -14.90 -6.74 -7.18
CA LEU A 128 -14.43 -5.68 -8.06
C LEU A 128 -13.12 -6.07 -8.74
N CYS A 129 -12.86 -5.48 -9.90
CA CYS A 129 -11.53 -5.62 -10.49
C CYS A 129 -10.48 -4.96 -9.59
N ASP A 130 -9.24 -5.43 -9.65
CA ASP A 130 -8.16 -5.02 -8.74
C ASP A 130 -8.02 -3.50 -8.61
N ALA A 131 -8.04 -2.78 -9.73
CA ALA A 131 -7.84 -1.33 -9.72
C ALA A 131 -9.03 -0.57 -9.13
N ASP A 132 -10.25 -1.05 -9.34
CA ASP A 132 -11.45 -0.47 -8.70
C ASP A 132 -11.43 -0.73 -7.19
N ARG A 133 -11.15 -1.98 -6.82
CA ARG A 133 -10.98 -2.39 -5.43
C ARG A 133 -9.93 -1.52 -4.73
N ALA A 134 -8.76 -1.40 -5.34
CA ALA A 134 -7.65 -0.60 -4.79
C ALA A 134 -8.00 0.88 -4.66
N SER A 135 -8.64 1.47 -5.69
CA SER A 135 -8.99 2.89 -5.66
C SER A 135 -10.05 3.20 -4.59
N LYS A 136 -11.08 2.34 -4.48
CA LYS A 136 -12.12 2.51 -3.46
C LYS A 136 -11.57 2.29 -2.04
N PHE A 137 -10.71 1.31 -1.86
CA PHE A 137 -10.10 1.06 -0.57
C PHE A 137 -9.19 2.22 -0.15
N TYR A 138 -8.40 2.76 -1.08
CA TYR A 138 -7.56 3.94 -0.80
C TYR A 138 -8.40 5.17 -0.44
N GLN A 139 -9.51 5.39 -1.15
CA GLN A 139 -10.45 6.48 -0.82
C GLN A 139 -11.00 6.29 0.60
N LEU A 140 -11.42 5.07 0.93
CA LEU A 140 -11.96 4.75 2.25
C LEU A 140 -10.94 5.07 3.36
N ILE A 141 -9.68 4.66 3.19
CA ILE A 141 -8.60 4.98 4.13
C ILE A 141 -8.43 6.51 4.27
N ARG A 142 -8.34 7.19 3.13
CA ARG A 142 -8.00 8.63 3.10
C ARG A 142 -9.09 9.52 3.69
N TYR A 143 -10.34 9.13 3.55
CA TYR A 143 -11.49 9.93 3.99
C TYR A 143 -12.05 9.48 5.33
N SER A 144 -11.61 8.37 5.88
CA SER A 144 -12.07 7.94 7.20
C SER A 144 -11.34 8.69 8.33
N TYR A 145 -12.03 8.86 9.45
CA TYR A 145 -11.43 9.38 10.66
C TYR A 145 -10.37 8.40 11.15
N ALA A 146 -9.18 8.92 11.40
CA ALA A 146 -8.02 8.13 11.89
C ALA A 146 -7.72 6.87 11.04
N SER A 147 -8.16 6.84 9.78
CA SER A 147 -8.04 5.67 8.89
C SER A 147 -8.77 4.42 9.39
N GLY A 148 -9.81 4.60 10.22
CA GLY A 148 -10.56 3.51 10.85
C GLY A 148 -11.61 2.85 9.94
N LEU A 149 -11.86 3.40 8.74
CA LEU A 149 -12.76 2.89 7.69
C LEU A 149 -14.26 3.01 8.00
N ASP A 150 -14.64 3.36 9.22
CA ASP A 150 -16.05 3.33 9.66
C ASP A 150 -16.75 4.68 9.65
N SER A 151 -16.03 5.77 9.84
CA SER A 151 -16.61 7.09 9.95
C SER A 151 -15.88 8.11 9.08
N PHE A 152 -16.64 8.98 8.45
CA PHE A 152 -16.11 10.04 7.59
C PHE A 152 -15.32 11.04 8.44
N GLY A 153 -14.09 11.31 8.03
CA GLY A 153 -13.23 12.27 8.70
C GLY A 153 -13.45 13.68 8.17
N SER A 154 -14.22 14.47 8.89
CA SER A 154 -14.35 15.90 8.59
C SER A 154 -13.05 16.61 8.98
N GLN A 155 -12.33 17.11 7.98
CA GLN A 155 -11.09 17.86 8.19
C GLN A 155 -11.29 19.28 7.67
N PRO A 156 -10.83 20.30 8.43
CA PRO A 156 -10.98 21.70 7.99
C PRO A 156 -10.25 22.01 6.69
N HIS A 157 -9.26 21.22 6.33
CA HIS A 157 -8.55 21.35 5.05
C HIS A 157 -8.80 20.11 4.21
N SER A 158 -9.30 20.30 3.01
CA SER A 158 -9.57 19.21 2.09
C SER A 158 -8.31 18.36 1.89
N ARG A 159 -8.37 17.10 2.30
CA ARG A 159 -7.34 16.14 1.97
C ARG A 159 -7.49 15.81 0.48
N ASN A 160 -6.88 16.64 -0.33
CA ASN A 160 -6.83 16.31 -1.75
C ASN A 160 -6.07 14.98 -1.90
N ILE A 161 -6.77 13.96 -2.33
CA ILE A 161 -6.18 12.64 -2.64
C ILE A 161 -5.05 12.79 -3.65
N MET A 162 -5.15 13.84 -4.47
CA MET A 162 -4.25 14.07 -5.60
C MET A 162 -3.23 15.16 -5.33
N LYS A 163 -2.89 15.46 -4.07
CA LYS A 163 -1.73 16.34 -3.82
C LYS A 163 -0.50 15.77 -4.54
N LYS A 164 0.26 16.66 -5.15
CA LYS A 164 1.46 16.35 -5.96
C LYS A 164 2.38 15.34 -5.29
N ASP A 165 2.51 15.41 -3.96
CA ASP A 165 3.39 14.51 -3.20
C ASP A 165 2.88 13.06 -3.19
N HIS A 166 1.56 12.86 -3.11
CA HIS A 166 0.96 11.53 -3.18
C HIS A 166 1.09 10.90 -4.57
N ILE A 167 0.97 11.74 -5.61
CA ILE A 167 1.18 11.30 -7.00
C ILE A 167 2.65 10.92 -7.21
N LYS A 168 3.55 11.71 -6.64
CA LYS A 168 4.99 11.48 -6.72
C LYS A 168 5.35 10.14 -6.06
N HIS A 169 4.79 9.87 -4.86
CA HIS A 169 5.00 8.58 -4.20
C HIS A 169 4.49 7.41 -5.04
N LEU A 170 3.32 7.55 -5.67
CA LEU A 170 2.78 6.52 -6.55
C LEU A 170 3.62 6.36 -7.83
N SER A 171 4.33 7.39 -8.28
CA SER A 171 5.18 7.32 -9.47
C SER A 171 6.59 6.79 -9.17
N CYS A 172 7.08 6.99 -7.95
CA CYS A 172 8.36 6.41 -7.51
C CYS A 172 8.28 4.90 -7.24
N LEU A 173 7.08 4.37 -7.19
CA LEU A 173 6.79 2.94 -7.05
C LEU A 173 6.55 2.20 -8.35
N UNK A 174 6.50 3.00 -9.14
CA UNK A 174 6.40 2.54 -10.40
C UNK A 174 7.59 2.35 -11.08
#